data_2b0fecf232e3fe4f93b5073835633110
#
_entry.id   2b0fecf232e3fe4f93b5073835633110
#
_cell.length_a   1.000
_cell.length_b   1.000
_cell.length_c   1.000
_cell.angle_alpha   90.00
_cell.angle_beta   90.00
_cell.angle_gamma   90.00
#
_symmetry.space_group_name_H-M   'P 1'
#
loop_
_entity.id
_entity.type
_entity.pdbx_description
1 polymer ?
#
loop_
_entity_poly.entity_id
_entity_poly.type
_entity_poly.pdbx_seq_one_letter_code
_entity_poly.pdbx_strand_id
1 'polypeptide(L)'
;MALLLALMLGAQSAGYTRPELLVDTAWLAQHLTDANVRIVDLRPRGYGDGHIPEAVWLDNNAIRNAKAAPTFLPTPQEFEALMSKLGISNTTRVIAYDERGGIYAARLWWILNYYGHSNVALLDGGWVKWAAEQRATNNATPAPAATPFKVKAGTVKVATADQVKAAINSSSMKLLDARTQGEIDGKDLRNIKRGGFIESSIPAYWEDTLDPVTKAFKPAAEIAKFYRDKGVGANDNVTVYCQVGMRASHDLFTLALIGHDLTKLANYYGAWEEWGNRDDTPIKTKQ
;
A
#
# COMPACT_ATOMS: atom_id res chain seq x y z
N MET A 1 41.78 13.30 27.14
CA MET A 1 40.36 13.65 26.94
C MET A 1 40.12 13.71 25.46
N ALA A 2 39.63 12.63 24.86
CA ALA A 2 39.26 12.58 23.45
C ALA A 2 37.73 12.73 23.35
N LEU A 3 37.29 13.84 22.77
CA LEU A 3 35.87 14.14 22.55
C LEU A 3 35.40 13.29 21.37
N LEU A 4 34.63 12.24 21.67
CA LEU A 4 33.86 11.51 20.64
C LEU A 4 32.71 12.43 20.17
N LEU A 5 32.91 13.02 19.02
CA LEU A 5 31.84 13.69 18.27
C LEU A 5 30.96 12.60 17.67
N ALA A 6 29.85 12.26 18.34
CA ALA A 6 28.81 11.42 17.76
C ALA A 6 28.19 12.21 16.59
N LEU A 7 28.55 11.85 15.36
CA LEU A 7 27.80 12.29 14.18
C LEU A 7 26.38 11.73 14.29
N MET A 8 25.45 12.61 14.65
CA MET A 8 24.04 12.41 14.38
C MET A 8 23.87 12.46 12.87
N LEU A 9 24.02 11.32 12.17
CA LEU A 9 23.49 11.17 10.82
C LEU A 9 21.96 11.13 10.99
N GLY A 10 21.35 12.32 11.00
CA GLY A 10 19.94 12.41 10.69
C GLY A 10 19.71 11.69 9.36
N ALA A 11 18.81 10.69 9.33
CA ALA A 11 18.37 10.10 8.09
C ALA A 11 17.96 11.23 7.16
N GLN A 12 18.78 11.48 6.13
CA GLN A 12 18.40 12.41 5.08
C GLN A 12 17.09 11.86 4.51
N SER A 13 16.04 12.66 4.64
CA SER A 13 14.80 12.34 3.92
C SER A 13 15.22 12.02 2.49
N ALA A 14 14.83 10.86 1.96
CA ALA A 14 15.25 10.39 0.63
C ALA A 14 14.71 11.28 -0.51
N GLY A 15 14.48 12.56 -0.22
CA GLY A 15 14.01 13.59 -1.13
C GLY A 15 12.54 13.46 -1.52
N TYR A 16 11.75 12.74 -0.73
CA TYR A 16 10.32 12.58 -0.99
C TYR A 16 9.55 13.88 -0.84
N THR A 17 8.59 14.09 -1.73
CA THR A 17 7.68 15.28 -1.67
C THR A 17 6.73 15.18 -0.49
N ARG A 18 6.37 13.95 -0.06
CA ARG A 18 5.52 13.69 1.11
C ARG A 18 6.23 12.80 2.11
N PRO A 19 7.26 13.30 2.80
CA PRO A 19 8.04 12.51 3.75
C PRO A 19 7.22 12.03 4.96
N GLU A 20 6.12 12.69 5.28
CA GLU A 20 5.21 12.32 6.37
C GLU A 20 4.52 10.95 6.16
N LEU A 21 4.53 10.43 4.93
CA LEU A 21 3.97 9.11 4.61
C LEU A 21 4.90 7.95 4.99
N LEU A 22 6.18 8.22 5.28
CA LEU A 22 7.13 7.20 5.74
C LEU A 22 7.68 7.58 7.12
N VAL A 23 7.89 6.56 7.95
CA VAL A 23 8.67 6.68 9.18
C VAL A 23 9.81 5.68 9.15
N ASP A 24 10.96 6.06 9.66
CA ASP A 24 12.07 5.12 9.81
C ASP A 24 11.97 4.32 11.12
N THR A 25 12.78 3.29 11.23
CA THR A 25 12.80 2.40 12.40
C THR A 25 13.29 3.11 13.67
N ALA A 26 14.15 4.13 13.53
CA ALA A 26 14.66 4.90 14.67
C ALA A 26 13.59 5.80 15.25
N TRP A 27 12.82 6.48 14.39
CA TRP A 27 11.66 7.25 14.81
C TRP A 27 10.64 6.39 15.51
N LEU A 28 10.25 5.24 14.91
CA LEU A 28 9.24 4.37 15.50
C LEU A 28 9.68 3.83 16.86
N ALA A 29 10.96 3.48 17.03
CA ALA A 29 11.50 2.99 18.32
C ALA A 29 11.37 4.01 19.45
N GLN A 30 11.32 5.31 19.13
CA GLN A 30 11.13 6.38 20.11
C GLN A 30 9.66 6.69 20.41
N HIS A 31 8.74 6.19 19.59
CA HIS A 31 7.31 6.53 19.62
C HIS A 31 6.39 5.31 19.87
N LEU A 32 6.96 4.19 20.35
CA LEU A 32 6.21 2.94 20.56
C LEU A 32 5.02 3.10 21.52
N THR A 33 5.19 3.94 22.54
CA THR A 33 4.21 4.12 23.62
C THR A 33 3.43 5.43 23.53
N ASP A 34 3.54 6.15 22.41
CA ASP A 34 2.81 7.40 22.22
C ASP A 34 1.30 7.13 22.16
N ALA A 35 0.55 7.79 23.01
CA ALA A 35 -0.89 7.53 23.16
C ALA A 35 -1.70 7.78 21.87
N ASN A 36 -1.22 8.64 20.98
CA ASN A 36 -1.87 8.93 19.70
C ASN A 36 -1.29 8.16 18.51
N VAL A 37 -0.34 7.25 18.73
CA VAL A 37 0.22 6.36 17.71
C VAL A 37 -0.42 4.97 17.82
N ARG A 38 -0.80 4.40 16.70
CA ARG A 38 -1.23 3.00 16.60
C ARG A 38 -0.38 2.28 15.57
N ILE A 39 0.41 1.31 16.04
CA ILE A 39 1.24 0.46 15.21
C ILE A 39 0.40 -0.72 14.76
N VAL A 40 0.36 -1.00 13.45
CA VAL A 40 -0.44 -2.09 12.88
C VAL A 40 0.46 -3.04 12.11
N ASP A 41 0.51 -4.28 12.58
CA ASP A 41 1.19 -5.39 11.92
C ASP A 41 0.23 -6.06 10.93
N LEU A 42 0.59 -6.06 9.65
CA LEU A 42 -0.20 -6.71 8.59
C LEU A 42 0.46 -7.98 8.05
N ARG A 43 1.47 -8.50 8.72
CA ARG A 43 2.09 -9.77 8.32
C ARG A 43 1.05 -10.90 8.39
N PRO A 44 0.93 -11.74 7.36
CA PRO A 44 -0.01 -12.86 7.38
C PRO A 44 0.40 -13.96 8.36
N ARG A 45 1.67 -13.99 8.76
CA ARG A 45 2.26 -14.98 9.69
C ARG A 45 3.33 -14.33 10.56
N GLY A 46 3.68 -15.00 11.68
CA GLY A 46 4.81 -14.61 12.52
C GLY A 46 4.52 -13.52 13.56
N TYR A 47 3.30 -12.96 13.63
CA TYR A 47 2.95 -12.00 14.66
C TYR A 47 3.08 -12.60 16.07
N GLY A 48 2.60 -13.83 16.29
CA GLY A 48 2.70 -14.52 17.58
C GLY A 48 4.11 -14.96 17.97
N ASP A 49 5.02 -15.09 16.98
CA ASP A 49 6.41 -15.46 17.22
C ASP A 49 7.26 -14.25 17.66
N GLY A 50 6.79 -13.04 17.36
CA GLY A 50 7.41 -11.78 17.71
C GLY A 50 7.00 -10.65 16.76
N HIS A 51 6.75 -9.48 17.33
CA HIS A 51 6.35 -8.28 16.59
C HIS A 51 6.93 -7.02 17.24
N ILE A 52 6.78 -5.88 16.58
CA ILE A 52 7.16 -4.57 17.15
C ILE A 52 6.30 -4.33 18.39
N PRO A 53 6.89 -3.94 19.54
CA PRO A 53 6.11 -3.68 20.76
C PRO A 53 4.94 -2.72 20.49
N GLU A 54 3.83 -2.95 21.18
CA GLU A 54 2.56 -2.19 21.03
C GLU A 54 1.86 -2.34 19.68
N ALA A 55 2.36 -3.14 18.74
CA ALA A 55 1.70 -3.38 17.49
C ALA A 55 0.46 -4.28 17.68
N VAL A 56 -0.67 -3.86 17.11
CA VAL A 56 -1.86 -4.69 16.96
C VAL A 56 -1.83 -5.41 15.62
N TRP A 57 -2.30 -6.66 15.59
CA TRP A 57 -2.37 -7.41 14.34
C TRP A 57 -3.68 -7.14 13.59
N LEU A 58 -3.57 -6.95 12.29
CA LEU A 58 -4.71 -6.85 11.38
C LEU A 58 -4.58 -7.89 10.27
N ASP A 59 -5.56 -8.80 10.20
CA ASP A 59 -5.69 -9.67 9.03
C ASP A 59 -5.98 -8.84 7.79
N ASN A 60 -5.07 -8.91 6.82
CA ASN A 60 -5.20 -8.19 5.57
C ASN A 60 -6.46 -8.60 4.76
N ASN A 61 -7.03 -9.76 5.01
CA ASN A 61 -8.28 -10.17 4.39
C ASN A 61 -9.50 -9.44 4.97
N ALA A 62 -9.43 -8.95 6.21
CA ALA A 62 -10.52 -8.20 6.84
C ALA A 62 -10.82 -6.85 6.16
N ILE A 63 -9.87 -6.33 5.37
CA ILE A 63 -10.03 -5.06 4.63
C ILE A 63 -10.31 -5.28 3.13
N ARG A 64 -10.79 -6.47 2.75
CA ARG A 64 -11.28 -6.77 1.41
C ARG A 64 -12.52 -7.67 1.48
N ASN A 65 -13.56 -7.28 0.77
CA ASN A 65 -14.75 -8.11 0.63
C ASN A 65 -14.87 -8.59 -0.82
N ALA A 66 -14.46 -9.83 -1.09
CA ALA A 66 -14.47 -10.42 -2.43
C ALA A 66 -15.88 -10.52 -3.05
N LYS A 67 -16.94 -10.39 -2.24
CA LYS A 67 -18.34 -10.45 -2.68
C LYS A 67 -18.97 -9.07 -2.88
N ALA A 68 -18.27 -8.00 -2.51
CA ALA A 68 -18.79 -6.63 -2.55
C ALA A 68 -18.41 -5.90 -3.86
N ALA A 69 -18.64 -6.53 -5.01
CA ALA A 69 -18.50 -5.84 -6.30
C ALA A 69 -19.46 -4.61 -6.36
N PRO A 70 -19.08 -3.54 -7.04
CA PRO A 70 -17.87 -3.38 -7.85
C PRO A 70 -16.68 -2.81 -7.08
N THR A 71 -16.79 -2.49 -5.79
CA THR A 71 -15.71 -1.86 -5.03
C THR A 71 -14.80 -2.84 -4.33
N PHE A 72 -15.31 -4.01 -3.96
CA PHE A 72 -14.62 -5.05 -3.19
C PHE A 72 -14.09 -4.57 -1.82
N LEU A 73 -14.68 -3.50 -1.30
CA LEU A 73 -14.36 -2.93 0.01
C LEU A 73 -15.31 -3.46 1.08
N PRO A 74 -14.90 -3.50 2.36
CA PRO A 74 -15.84 -3.63 3.45
C PRO A 74 -16.83 -2.46 3.43
N THR A 75 -18.02 -2.66 3.96
CA THR A 75 -18.97 -1.56 4.15
C THR A 75 -18.41 -0.51 5.12
N PRO A 76 -18.90 0.74 5.08
CA PRO A 76 -18.53 1.77 6.05
C PRO A 76 -18.63 1.29 7.49
N GLN A 77 -19.71 0.60 7.84
CA GLN A 77 -19.97 0.11 9.20
C GLN A 77 -18.98 -0.98 9.62
N GLU A 78 -18.67 -1.93 8.73
CA GLU A 78 -17.67 -2.96 8.98
C GLU A 78 -16.29 -2.35 9.18
N PHE A 79 -15.92 -1.36 8.37
CA PHE A 79 -14.64 -0.68 8.48
C PHE A 79 -14.55 0.17 9.76
N GLU A 80 -15.60 0.92 10.12
CA GLU A 80 -15.68 1.67 11.38
C GLU A 80 -15.49 0.74 12.59
N ALA A 81 -16.19 -0.40 12.61
CA ALA A 81 -16.09 -1.37 13.70
C ALA A 81 -14.67 -1.98 13.79
N LEU A 82 -14.04 -2.27 12.63
CA LEU A 82 -12.69 -2.82 12.57
C LEU A 82 -11.65 -1.82 13.10
N MET A 83 -11.70 -0.56 12.65
CA MET A 83 -10.78 0.49 13.12
C MET A 83 -10.98 0.77 14.60
N SER A 84 -12.24 0.86 15.06
CA SER A 84 -12.59 1.02 16.48
C SER A 84 -11.96 -0.08 17.35
N LYS A 85 -12.10 -1.35 16.94
CA LYS A 85 -11.54 -2.51 17.66
C LYS A 85 -10.01 -2.46 17.76
N LEU A 86 -9.33 -1.91 16.75
CA LEU A 86 -7.88 -1.72 16.74
C LEU A 86 -7.42 -0.51 17.57
N GLY A 87 -8.33 0.22 18.22
CA GLY A 87 -8.05 1.43 18.96
C GLY A 87 -7.65 2.61 18.06
N ILE A 88 -8.15 2.63 16.83
CA ILE A 88 -7.91 3.71 15.85
C ILE A 88 -9.12 4.64 15.85
N SER A 89 -8.90 5.91 16.19
CA SER A 89 -9.87 7.00 16.06
C SER A 89 -9.56 7.84 14.81
N ASN A 90 -10.40 8.82 14.51
CA ASN A 90 -10.17 9.73 13.38
C ASN A 90 -8.94 10.66 13.55
N THR A 91 -8.35 10.73 14.74
CA THR A 91 -7.15 11.54 15.03
C THR A 91 -5.89 10.71 15.24
N THR A 92 -6.02 9.39 15.40
CA THR A 92 -4.90 8.48 15.63
C THR A 92 -3.92 8.50 14.46
N ARG A 93 -2.61 8.60 14.75
CA ARG A 93 -1.57 8.37 13.75
C ARG A 93 -1.34 6.87 13.61
N VAL A 94 -1.63 6.33 12.44
CA VAL A 94 -1.45 4.91 12.14
C VAL A 94 -0.08 4.70 11.52
N ILE A 95 0.71 3.77 12.07
CA ILE A 95 1.97 3.31 11.46
C ILE A 95 1.79 1.85 11.06
N ALA A 96 1.73 1.60 9.77
CA ALA A 96 1.50 0.28 9.21
C ALA A 96 2.80 -0.37 8.75
N TYR A 97 2.96 -1.67 8.99
CA TYR A 97 4.12 -2.41 8.49
C TYR A 97 3.77 -3.84 8.10
N ASP A 98 4.65 -4.41 7.29
CA ASP A 98 4.67 -5.82 6.93
C ASP A 98 6.11 -6.31 6.70
N GLU A 99 6.27 -7.56 6.21
CA GLU A 99 7.58 -8.16 5.90
C GLU A 99 7.94 -8.14 4.41
N ARG A 100 7.10 -7.52 3.57
CA ARG A 100 7.25 -7.58 2.12
C ARG A 100 7.40 -6.20 1.46
N GLY A 101 8.01 -5.26 2.17
CA GLY A 101 8.27 -3.92 1.62
C GLY A 101 7.04 -3.03 1.54
N GLY A 102 6.06 -3.25 2.41
CA GLY A 102 4.91 -2.37 2.53
C GLY A 102 3.71 -2.73 1.65
N ILE A 103 3.67 -3.92 1.04
CA ILE A 103 2.56 -4.32 0.14
C ILE A 103 1.21 -4.41 0.88
N TYR A 104 1.20 -4.96 2.10
CA TYR A 104 0.00 -5.04 2.94
C TYR A 104 -0.26 -3.72 3.66
N ALA A 105 0.81 -3.05 4.11
CA ALA A 105 0.75 -1.75 4.76
C ALA A 105 0.19 -0.66 3.83
N ALA A 106 0.63 -0.62 2.57
CA ALA A 106 0.11 0.30 1.56
C ALA A 106 -1.37 0.05 1.24
N ARG A 107 -1.84 -1.20 1.35
CA ARG A 107 -3.26 -1.50 1.22
C ARG A 107 -4.08 -0.87 2.34
N LEU A 108 -3.62 -0.97 3.60
CA LEU A 108 -4.27 -0.30 4.72
C LEU A 108 -4.21 1.22 4.55
N TRP A 109 -3.06 1.79 4.14
CA TRP A 109 -2.93 3.21 3.83
C TRP A 109 -3.96 3.66 2.80
N TRP A 110 -4.10 2.92 1.69
CA TRP A 110 -5.03 3.27 0.63
C TRP A 110 -6.49 3.25 1.10
N ILE A 111 -6.91 2.22 1.84
CA ILE A 111 -8.28 2.09 2.35
C ILE A 111 -8.58 3.15 3.40
N LEU A 112 -7.65 3.45 4.30
CA LEU A 112 -7.78 4.55 5.26
C LEU A 112 -7.99 5.88 4.55
N ASN A 113 -7.18 6.18 3.51
CA ASN A 113 -7.36 7.38 2.70
C ASN A 113 -8.69 7.39 1.93
N TYR A 114 -9.16 6.23 1.44
CA TYR A 114 -10.46 6.11 0.79
C TYR A 114 -11.61 6.43 1.76
N TYR A 115 -11.50 6.01 3.02
CA TYR A 115 -12.46 6.28 4.07
C TYR A 115 -12.17 7.57 4.88
N GLY A 116 -11.34 8.45 4.33
CA GLY A 116 -11.12 9.82 4.83
C GLY A 116 -10.21 9.95 6.03
N HIS A 117 -9.38 8.93 6.31
CA HIS A 117 -8.33 8.99 7.33
C HIS A 117 -6.95 9.07 6.67
N SER A 118 -6.36 10.27 6.66
CA SER A 118 -5.07 10.51 5.99
C SER A 118 -3.86 10.47 6.94
N ASN A 119 -4.07 10.39 8.27
CA ASN A 119 -2.97 10.35 9.25
C ASN A 119 -2.40 8.92 9.36
N VAL A 120 -1.86 8.42 8.28
CA VAL A 120 -1.29 7.07 8.17
C VAL A 120 0.03 7.09 7.43
N ALA A 121 1.03 6.41 7.97
CA ALA A 121 2.35 6.24 7.38
C ALA A 121 2.77 4.77 7.36
N LEU A 122 3.71 4.42 6.49
CA LEU A 122 4.35 3.12 6.48
C LEU A 122 5.69 3.17 7.20
N LEU A 123 6.06 2.05 7.83
CA LEU A 123 7.41 1.84 8.34
C LEU A 123 8.33 1.47 7.17
N ASP A 124 9.32 2.30 6.88
CA ASP A 124 10.27 2.06 5.80
C ASP A 124 11.15 0.82 6.08
N GLY A 125 11.16 -0.12 5.12
CA GLY A 125 11.78 -1.44 5.27
C GLY A 125 11.00 -2.41 6.16
N GLY A 126 9.93 -1.96 6.82
CA GLY A 126 9.00 -2.78 7.59
C GLY A 126 9.68 -3.69 8.62
N TRP A 127 9.12 -4.90 8.77
CA TRP A 127 9.66 -5.91 9.68
C TRP A 127 11.08 -6.37 9.32
N VAL A 128 11.40 -6.47 8.04
CA VAL A 128 12.71 -6.94 7.58
C VAL A 128 13.83 -6.06 8.13
N LYS A 129 13.69 -4.74 7.97
CA LYS A 129 14.66 -3.77 8.47
C LYS A 129 14.68 -3.70 9.98
N TRP A 130 13.51 -3.72 10.64
CA TRP A 130 13.38 -3.71 12.09
C TRP A 130 14.14 -4.88 12.74
N ALA A 131 13.94 -6.09 12.22
CA ALA A 131 14.60 -7.29 12.70
C ALA A 131 16.10 -7.32 12.38
N ALA A 132 16.51 -6.87 11.18
CA ALA A 132 17.92 -6.78 10.80
C ALA A 132 18.71 -5.80 11.68
N GLU A 133 18.08 -4.73 12.16
CA GLU A 133 18.65 -3.76 13.11
C GLU A 133 18.60 -4.27 14.58
N GLN A 134 18.13 -5.50 14.81
CA GLN A 134 18.03 -6.12 16.15
C GLN A 134 17.26 -5.24 17.17
N ARG A 135 16.22 -4.52 16.69
CA ARG A 135 15.39 -3.70 17.55
C ARG A 135 14.48 -4.53 18.44
N ALA A 136 13.97 -3.93 19.53
CA ALA A 136 13.10 -4.60 20.49
C ALA A 136 11.89 -5.25 19.83
N THR A 137 11.61 -6.48 20.24
CA THR A 137 10.41 -7.24 19.86
C THR A 137 9.78 -7.88 21.10
N ASN A 138 8.49 -8.15 21.06
CA ASN A 138 7.82 -8.97 22.04
C ASN A 138 6.70 -9.81 21.37
N ASN A 139 6.04 -10.66 22.14
CA ASN A 139 4.90 -11.46 21.72
C ASN A 139 3.63 -11.13 22.52
N ALA A 140 3.64 -10.03 23.27
CA ALA A 140 2.48 -9.56 24.01
C ALA A 140 1.41 -9.06 23.03
N THR A 141 0.17 -9.50 23.16
CA THR A 141 -0.93 -9.03 22.31
C THR A 141 -1.59 -7.81 22.94
N PRO A 142 -1.35 -6.59 22.45
CA PRO A 142 -2.02 -5.41 22.95
C PRO A 142 -3.54 -5.52 22.78
N ALA A 143 -4.28 -5.09 23.80
CA ALA A 143 -5.73 -5.02 23.78
C ALA A 143 -6.17 -3.54 23.96
N PRO A 144 -6.04 -2.71 22.93
CA PRO A 144 -6.41 -1.31 23.05
C PRO A 144 -7.91 -1.16 23.34
N ALA A 145 -8.26 -0.15 24.12
CA ALA A 145 -9.67 0.23 24.28
C ALA A 145 -10.26 0.61 22.91
N ALA A 146 -11.48 0.14 22.65
CA ALA A 146 -12.20 0.53 21.44
C ALA A 146 -12.43 2.05 21.43
N THR A 147 -12.17 2.67 20.29
CA THR A 147 -12.28 4.12 20.09
C THR A 147 -13.26 4.44 18.96
N PRO A 148 -14.05 5.51 19.04
CA PRO A 148 -14.92 5.88 17.93
C PRO A 148 -14.12 6.20 16.67
N PHE A 149 -14.50 5.54 15.56
CA PHE A 149 -14.00 5.85 14.21
C PHE A 149 -15.20 6.09 13.30
N LYS A 150 -15.14 7.13 12.48
CA LYS A 150 -16.18 7.47 11.51
C LYS A 150 -15.59 7.68 10.14
N VAL A 151 -16.14 6.96 9.17
CA VAL A 151 -15.77 7.12 7.77
C VAL A 151 -16.24 8.47 7.22
N LYS A 152 -15.45 9.01 6.31
CA LYS A 152 -15.74 10.23 5.53
C LYS A 152 -15.34 9.97 4.09
N ALA A 153 -15.78 10.79 3.17
CA ALA A 153 -15.28 10.76 1.81
C ALA A 153 -13.77 11.07 1.79
N GLY A 154 -13.02 10.19 1.19
CA GLY A 154 -11.57 10.32 1.07
C GLY A 154 -11.11 10.94 -0.25
N THR A 155 -9.80 10.99 -0.45
CA THR A 155 -9.16 11.61 -1.62
C THR A 155 -8.88 10.62 -2.75
N VAL A 156 -8.43 9.43 -2.40
CA VAL A 156 -8.15 8.37 -3.39
C VAL A 156 -9.43 7.71 -3.88
N LYS A 157 -9.39 7.08 -5.06
CA LYS A 157 -10.59 6.55 -5.71
C LYS A 157 -10.50 5.03 -5.89
N VAL A 158 -11.67 4.39 -5.97
CA VAL A 158 -11.85 3.07 -6.58
C VAL A 158 -12.21 3.27 -8.04
N ALA A 159 -11.55 2.55 -8.94
CA ALA A 159 -11.99 2.40 -10.31
C ALA A 159 -12.78 1.09 -10.46
N THR A 160 -13.89 1.13 -11.18
CA THR A 160 -14.68 -0.07 -11.52
C THR A 160 -14.21 -0.67 -12.85
N ALA A 161 -14.53 -1.95 -13.10
CA ALA A 161 -14.24 -2.60 -14.37
C ALA A 161 -14.81 -1.80 -15.56
N ASP A 162 -16.02 -1.27 -15.43
CA ASP A 162 -16.68 -0.51 -16.52
C ASP A 162 -15.96 0.82 -16.79
N GLN A 163 -15.47 1.51 -15.75
CA GLN A 163 -14.65 2.71 -15.93
C GLN A 163 -13.31 2.40 -16.61
N VAL A 164 -12.65 1.31 -16.21
CA VAL A 164 -11.40 0.85 -16.86
C VAL A 164 -11.67 0.47 -18.32
N LYS A 165 -12.74 -0.27 -18.59
CA LYS A 165 -13.15 -0.67 -19.94
C LYS A 165 -13.42 0.53 -20.84
N ALA A 166 -14.10 1.56 -20.32
CA ALA A 166 -14.37 2.79 -21.06
C ALA A 166 -13.12 3.63 -21.35
N ALA A 167 -12.07 3.46 -20.54
CA ALA A 167 -10.80 4.20 -20.68
C ALA A 167 -9.74 3.47 -21.52
N ILE A 168 -10.00 2.23 -21.97
CA ILE A 168 -9.08 1.52 -22.88
C ILE A 168 -8.92 2.36 -24.17
N ASN A 169 -7.67 2.56 -24.58
CA ASN A 169 -7.29 3.41 -25.73
C ASN A 169 -7.61 4.91 -25.56
N SER A 170 -7.96 5.35 -24.35
CA SER A 170 -8.12 6.76 -24.03
C SER A 170 -6.82 7.36 -23.51
N SER A 171 -6.50 8.61 -23.88
CA SER A 171 -5.39 9.37 -23.29
C SER A 171 -5.74 9.99 -21.93
N SER A 172 -6.99 9.84 -21.47
CA SER A 172 -7.48 10.49 -20.24
C SER A 172 -6.96 9.85 -18.95
N MET A 173 -6.41 8.63 -19.04
CA MET A 173 -5.97 7.84 -17.88
C MET A 173 -4.76 6.98 -18.25
N LYS A 174 -3.77 6.94 -17.38
CA LYS A 174 -2.69 5.94 -17.42
C LYS A 174 -3.11 4.72 -16.60
N LEU A 175 -3.13 3.56 -17.24
CA LEU A 175 -3.45 2.29 -16.58
C LEU A 175 -2.15 1.51 -16.31
N LEU A 176 -1.79 1.30 -15.05
CA LEU A 176 -0.59 0.56 -14.67
C LEU A 176 -0.95 -0.86 -14.24
N ASP A 177 -0.15 -1.83 -14.70
CA ASP A 177 -0.21 -3.22 -14.28
C ASP A 177 0.95 -3.53 -13.32
N ALA A 178 0.65 -3.67 -12.04
CA ALA A 178 1.62 -3.93 -10.98
C ALA A 178 2.00 -5.42 -10.83
N ARG A 179 1.56 -6.27 -11.77
CA ARG A 179 1.80 -7.72 -11.74
C ARG A 179 3.18 -8.09 -12.25
N THR A 180 3.58 -9.33 -11.98
CA THR A 180 4.81 -9.91 -12.55
C THR A 180 4.68 -10.09 -14.08
N GLN A 181 5.81 -10.14 -14.75
CA GLN A 181 5.83 -10.40 -16.19
C GLN A 181 5.20 -11.76 -16.55
N GLY A 182 5.36 -12.79 -15.70
CA GLY A 182 4.73 -14.10 -15.91
C GLY A 182 3.20 -14.05 -15.88
N GLU A 183 2.61 -13.22 -15.00
CA GLU A 183 1.17 -12.98 -14.95
C GLU A 183 0.68 -12.23 -16.20
N ILE A 184 1.42 -11.19 -16.63
CA ILE A 184 1.12 -10.39 -17.82
C ILE A 184 1.19 -11.23 -19.09
N ASP A 185 2.18 -12.12 -19.20
CA ASP A 185 2.35 -13.02 -20.33
C ASP A 185 1.33 -14.19 -20.32
N GLY A 186 0.49 -14.29 -19.29
CA GLY A 186 -0.48 -15.38 -19.15
C GLY A 186 0.13 -16.75 -18.79
N LYS A 187 1.38 -16.76 -18.33
CA LYS A 187 2.08 -18.00 -17.89
C LYS A 187 1.73 -18.38 -16.46
N ASP A 188 1.41 -17.41 -15.62
CA ASP A 188 0.93 -17.60 -14.24
C ASP A 188 -0.52 -17.10 -14.14
N LEU A 189 -1.48 -18.01 -14.19
CA LEU A 189 -2.91 -17.69 -14.17
C LEU A 189 -3.45 -17.39 -12.76
N ARG A 190 -2.76 -17.79 -11.70
CA ARG A 190 -3.23 -17.64 -10.31
C ARG A 190 -4.70 -18.02 -10.08
N ASN A 191 -5.13 -19.12 -10.68
CA ASN A 191 -6.50 -19.63 -10.64
C ASN A 191 -7.55 -18.72 -11.31
N ILE A 192 -7.16 -17.88 -12.25
CA ILE A 192 -8.06 -17.07 -13.07
C ILE A 192 -8.31 -17.77 -14.41
N LYS A 193 -9.52 -17.64 -14.96
CA LYS A 193 -9.94 -18.32 -16.20
C LYS A 193 -9.10 -17.92 -17.42
N ARG A 194 -8.73 -16.62 -17.53
CA ARG A 194 -8.08 -16.05 -18.70
C ARG A 194 -6.79 -15.35 -18.33
N GLY A 195 -5.69 -15.70 -18.99
CA GLY A 195 -4.39 -15.03 -18.89
C GLY A 195 -4.28 -13.85 -19.82
N GLY A 196 -3.26 -13.00 -19.62
CA GLY A 196 -2.99 -11.82 -20.43
C GLY A 196 -3.05 -10.53 -19.61
N PHE A 197 -3.39 -9.42 -20.27
CA PHE A 197 -3.40 -8.08 -19.67
C PHE A 197 -4.52 -7.20 -20.25
N ILE A 198 -4.84 -6.10 -19.56
CA ILE A 198 -5.78 -5.10 -20.04
C ILE A 198 -5.10 -4.29 -21.14
N GLU A 199 -5.76 -4.16 -22.31
CA GLU A 199 -5.23 -3.38 -23.41
C GLU A 199 -4.88 -1.97 -22.96
N SER A 200 -3.80 -1.40 -23.49
CA SER A 200 -3.22 -0.10 -23.13
C SER A 200 -2.61 -0.03 -21.71
N SER A 201 -2.60 -1.12 -20.93
CA SER A 201 -1.91 -1.11 -19.64
C SER A 201 -0.38 -1.10 -19.80
N ILE A 202 0.26 -0.40 -18.87
CA ILE A 202 1.70 -0.20 -18.81
C ILE A 202 2.24 -1.08 -17.69
N PRO A 203 3.16 -2.02 -17.97
CA PRO A 203 3.78 -2.83 -16.93
C PRO A 203 4.57 -1.97 -15.93
N ALA A 204 4.23 -2.06 -14.65
CA ALA A 204 4.85 -1.32 -13.56
C ALA A 204 4.97 -2.25 -12.35
N TYR A 205 5.95 -3.17 -12.38
CA TYR A 205 6.11 -4.14 -11.31
C TYR A 205 6.44 -3.45 -9.99
N TRP A 206 5.62 -3.67 -8.99
CA TRP A 206 5.64 -2.93 -7.73
C TRP A 206 6.97 -3.03 -6.96
N GLU A 207 7.68 -4.17 -7.01
CA GLU A 207 8.98 -4.33 -6.32
C GLU A 207 10.10 -3.49 -6.92
N ASP A 208 9.95 -3.00 -8.15
CA ASP A 208 10.97 -2.16 -8.82
C ASP A 208 11.20 -0.83 -8.09
N THR A 209 10.30 -0.43 -7.19
CA THR A 209 10.41 0.76 -6.35
C THR A 209 11.07 0.51 -4.99
N LEU A 210 11.48 -0.71 -4.71
CA LEU A 210 12.09 -1.13 -3.45
C LEU A 210 13.57 -1.51 -3.61
N ASP A 211 14.32 -1.33 -2.54
CA ASP A 211 15.60 -2.00 -2.37
C ASP A 211 15.37 -3.50 -2.17
N PRO A 212 16.00 -4.38 -2.95
CA PRO A 212 15.70 -5.81 -2.94
C PRO A 212 16.13 -6.52 -1.63
N VAL A 213 17.07 -5.96 -0.90
CA VAL A 213 17.64 -6.56 0.33
C VAL A 213 16.92 -6.04 1.58
N THR A 214 16.88 -4.72 1.74
CA THR A 214 16.32 -4.06 2.94
C THR A 214 14.82 -3.91 2.90
N LYS A 215 14.20 -4.07 1.71
CA LYS A 215 12.78 -3.80 1.44
C LYS A 215 12.36 -2.36 1.73
N ALA A 216 13.33 -1.46 1.92
CA ALA A 216 13.08 -0.02 2.01
C ALA A 216 12.71 0.57 0.65
N PHE A 217 12.00 1.69 0.65
CA PHE A 217 11.70 2.40 -0.58
C PHE A 217 12.99 3.02 -1.16
N LYS A 218 13.14 2.95 -2.50
CA LYS A 218 14.22 3.61 -3.21
C LYS A 218 14.12 5.13 -3.07
N PRO A 219 15.24 5.87 -3.24
CA PRO A 219 15.22 7.33 -3.24
C PRO A 219 14.18 7.91 -4.20
N ALA A 220 13.56 9.04 -3.82
CA ALA A 220 12.49 9.68 -4.59
C ALA A 220 12.84 9.91 -6.07
N ALA A 221 14.08 10.27 -6.36
CA ALA A 221 14.55 10.48 -7.73
C ALA A 221 14.50 9.20 -8.58
N GLU A 222 14.79 8.04 -7.98
CA GLU A 222 14.74 6.74 -8.67
C GLU A 222 13.30 6.31 -8.91
N ILE A 223 12.42 6.45 -7.89
CA ILE A 223 10.99 6.16 -8.03
C ILE A 223 10.36 7.09 -9.08
N ALA A 224 10.68 8.38 -9.04
CA ALA A 224 10.18 9.33 -10.02
C ALA A 224 10.68 9.00 -11.44
N LYS A 225 11.93 8.57 -11.58
CA LYS A 225 12.47 8.10 -12.87
C LYS A 225 11.73 6.86 -13.36
N PHE A 226 11.48 5.87 -12.50
CA PHE A 226 10.75 4.64 -12.83
C PHE A 226 9.38 4.95 -13.48
N TYR A 227 8.60 5.86 -12.89
CA TYR A 227 7.30 6.23 -13.45
C TYR A 227 7.43 7.11 -14.69
N ARG A 228 8.37 8.04 -14.76
CA ARG A 228 8.61 8.85 -15.96
C ARG A 228 9.00 8.00 -17.17
N ASP A 229 9.88 7.01 -16.98
CA ASP A 229 10.31 6.10 -18.06
C ASP A 229 9.11 5.28 -18.61
N LYS A 230 8.04 5.12 -17.82
CA LYS A 230 6.78 4.50 -18.24
C LYS A 230 5.77 5.52 -18.81
N GLY A 231 6.19 6.76 -19.00
CA GLY A 231 5.33 7.81 -19.55
C GLY A 231 4.24 8.31 -18.58
N VAL A 232 4.47 8.16 -17.26
CA VAL A 232 3.59 8.69 -16.22
C VAL A 232 4.12 10.06 -15.78
N GLY A 233 3.36 11.09 -16.08
CA GLY A 233 3.63 12.47 -15.66
C GLY A 233 2.99 12.81 -14.32
N ALA A 234 3.50 13.86 -13.65
CA ALA A 234 3.02 14.27 -12.32
C ALA A 234 1.54 14.66 -12.27
N ASN A 235 0.95 15.02 -13.41
CA ASN A 235 -0.43 15.46 -13.53
C ASN A 235 -1.38 14.46 -14.17
N ASP A 236 -0.92 13.26 -14.49
CA ASP A 236 -1.77 12.25 -15.13
C ASP A 236 -2.81 11.70 -14.13
N ASN A 237 -3.98 11.34 -14.64
CA ASN A 237 -4.88 10.45 -13.92
C ASN A 237 -4.30 9.03 -14.03
N VAL A 238 -4.02 8.41 -12.89
CA VAL A 238 -3.40 7.08 -12.85
C VAL A 238 -4.35 6.10 -12.18
N THR A 239 -4.66 5.03 -12.89
CA THR A 239 -5.33 3.86 -12.31
C THR A 239 -4.36 2.71 -12.28
N VAL A 240 -4.26 2.02 -11.16
CA VAL A 240 -3.39 0.86 -11.00
C VAL A 240 -4.24 -0.37 -10.75
N TYR A 241 -3.84 -1.49 -11.33
CA TYR A 241 -4.41 -2.80 -11.00
C TYR A 241 -3.31 -3.84 -10.79
N CYS A 242 -3.68 -4.93 -10.14
CA CYS A 242 -2.83 -6.11 -10.03
C CYS A 242 -3.70 -7.39 -10.04
N GLN A 243 -3.43 -8.37 -9.19
CA GLN A 243 -4.28 -9.56 -9.06
C GLN A 243 -5.55 -9.30 -8.23
N VAL A 244 -5.42 -8.60 -7.07
CA VAL A 244 -6.48 -8.36 -6.08
C VAL A 244 -6.39 -6.97 -5.45
N GLY A 245 -5.86 -5.97 -6.16
CA GLY A 245 -5.74 -4.58 -5.72
C GLY A 245 -4.65 -4.28 -4.69
N MET A 246 -3.93 -5.27 -4.19
CA MET A 246 -2.95 -5.11 -3.10
C MET A 246 -1.64 -4.48 -3.58
N ARG A 247 -0.99 -5.06 -4.60
CA ARG A 247 0.22 -4.48 -5.23
C ARG A 247 -0.09 -3.13 -5.88
N ALA A 248 -1.31 -2.96 -6.40
CA ALA A 248 -1.79 -1.69 -6.90
C ALA A 248 -1.79 -0.60 -5.83
N SER A 249 -2.19 -0.91 -4.60
CA SER A 249 -2.12 0.04 -3.48
C SER A 249 -0.68 0.47 -3.19
N HIS A 250 0.31 -0.41 -3.37
CA HIS A 250 1.72 -0.08 -3.20
C HIS A 250 2.20 0.94 -4.24
N ASP A 251 1.88 0.74 -5.53
CA ASP A 251 2.23 1.72 -6.57
C ASP A 251 1.53 3.07 -6.35
N LEU A 252 0.27 3.05 -5.89
CA LEU A 252 -0.43 4.29 -5.53
C LEU A 252 0.24 5.00 -4.35
N PHE A 253 0.74 4.25 -3.37
CA PHE A 253 1.52 4.80 -2.26
C PHE A 253 2.82 5.43 -2.74
N THR A 254 3.59 4.75 -3.61
CA THR A 254 4.86 5.29 -4.13
C THR A 254 4.64 6.53 -5.01
N LEU A 255 3.58 6.58 -5.79
CA LEU A 255 3.17 7.78 -6.53
C LEU A 255 2.83 8.92 -5.57
N ALA A 256 2.06 8.64 -4.51
CA ALA A 256 1.76 9.62 -3.49
C ALA A 256 3.02 10.14 -2.80
N LEU A 257 3.95 9.25 -2.44
CA LEU A 257 5.21 9.57 -1.76
C LEU A 257 6.08 10.55 -2.55
N ILE A 258 6.11 10.42 -3.88
CA ILE A 258 6.83 11.34 -4.78
C ILE A 258 6.00 12.58 -5.18
N GLY A 259 4.83 12.80 -4.58
CA GLY A 259 4.05 14.02 -4.71
C GLY A 259 2.93 14.00 -5.76
N HIS A 260 2.58 12.85 -6.33
CA HIS A 260 1.41 12.77 -7.23
C HIS A 260 0.13 13.18 -6.49
N ASP A 261 -0.78 13.87 -7.19
CA ASP A 261 -2.05 14.31 -6.62
C ASP A 261 -2.95 13.10 -6.31
N LEU A 262 -3.31 12.93 -5.04
CA LEU A 262 -4.15 11.81 -4.57
C LEU A 262 -5.52 11.78 -5.26
N THR A 263 -6.07 12.93 -5.65
CA THR A 263 -7.38 13.00 -6.34
C THR A 263 -7.34 12.41 -7.74
N LYS A 264 -6.13 12.20 -8.29
CA LYS A 264 -5.87 11.61 -9.61
C LYS A 264 -5.48 10.13 -9.54
N LEU A 265 -5.40 9.57 -8.32
CA LEU A 265 -5.02 8.19 -8.08
C LEU A 265 -6.26 7.31 -7.86
N ALA A 266 -6.34 6.21 -8.59
CA ALA A 266 -7.41 5.22 -8.44
C ALA A 266 -6.85 3.80 -8.40
N ASN A 267 -7.44 2.96 -7.53
CA ASN A 267 -7.18 1.52 -7.52
C ASN A 267 -8.33 0.81 -8.23
N TYR A 268 -8.03 0.09 -9.31
CA TYR A 268 -8.98 -0.89 -9.82
C TYR A 268 -8.92 -2.12 -8.90
N TYR A 269 -9.74 -2.10 -7.83
CA TYR A 269 -9.61 -3.01 -6.71
C TYR A 269 -10.19 -4.41 -6.98
N GLY A 270 -11.14 -4.53 -7.95
CA GLY A 270 -11.56 -5.81 -8.51
C GLY A 270 -10.44 -6.53 -9.26
N ALA A 271 -9.56 -5.74 -9.88
CA ALA A 271 -8.29 -6.14 -10.46
C ALA A 271 -8.42 -7.30 -11.49
N TRP A 272 -7.34 -8.08 -11.68
CA TRP A 272 -7.35 -9.20 -12.62
C TRP A 272 -8.27 -10.34 -12.17
N GLU A 273 -8.49 -10.50 -10.86
CA GLU A 273 -9.45 -11.47 -10.32
C GLU A 273 -10.87 -11.21 -10.85
N GLU A 274 -11.30 -9.96 -10.96
CA GLU A 274 -12.56 -9.60 -11.60
C GLU A 274 -12.43 -9.66 -13.13
N TRP A 275 -11.45 -8.96 -13.70
CA TRP A 275 -11.30 -8.77 -15.14
C TRP A 275 -11.11 -10.08 -15.90
N GLY A 276 -10.19 -10.94 -15.43
CA GLY A 276 -9.87 -12.21 -16.05
C GLY A 276 -10.96 -13.28 -15.94
N ASN A 277 -11.92 -13.11 -15.03
CA ASN A 277 -13.05 -14.04 -14.83
C ASN A 277 -14.36 -13.56 -15.49
N ARG A 278 -14.47 -12.30 -15.91
CA ARG A 278 -15.63 -11.77 -16.65
C ARG A 278 -15.49 -12.08 -18.14
N ASP A 279 -16.59 -12.46 -18.79
CA ASP A 279 -16.61 -12.76 -20.23
C ASP A 279 -16.70 -11.49 -21.10
N ASP A 280 -17.16 -10.36 -20.55
CA ASP A 280 -17.38 -9.08 -21.26
C ASP A 280 -16.19 -8.11 -21.18
N THR A 281 -15.05 -8.52 -20.62
CA THR A 281 -13.84 -7.72 -20.51
C THR A 281 -12.83 -8.08 -21.60
N PRO A 282 -12.31 -7.11 -22.39
CA PRO A 282 -11.32 -7.37 -23.41
C PRO A 282 -9.96 -7.69 -22.79
N ILE A 283 -9.29 -8.72 -23.33
CA ILE A 283 -7.97 -9.15 -22.89
C ILE A 283 -7.03 -9.19 -24.10
N LYS A 284 -5.80 -8.68 -23.90
CA LYS A 284 -4.69 -8.94 -24.82
C LYS A 284 -3.75 -9.98 -24.26
N THR A 285 -3.21 -10.78 -25.16
CA THR A 285 -2.12 -11.73 -24.88
C THR A 285 -0.92 -11.33 -25.73
N LYS A 286 0.29 -11.57 -25.22
CA LYS A 286 1.48 -11.52 -26.08
C LYS A 286 1.45 -12.73 -27.01
N GLN A 287 1.57 -12.48 -28.29
CA GLN A 287 1.79 -13.52 -29.31
C GLN A 287 3.20 -14.07 -29.19
#